data_77cf46508fca239ea692936fddf6193c
#
_entry.id   77cf46508fca239ea692936fddf6193c
#
_cell.length_a   1.000
_cell.length_b   1.000
_cell.length_c   1.000
_cell.angle_alpha   90.00
_cell.angle_beta   90.00
_cell.angle_gamma   90.00
#
_symmetry.space_group_name_H-M   'P 1'
#
loop_
_entity.id
_entity.type
_entity.pdbx_description
1 polymer ?
#
loop_
_entity_poly.entity_id
_entity_poly.type
_entity_poly.pdbx_seq_one_letter_code
_entity_poly.pdbx_strand_id
1 'polypeptide(L)'
;MRVLRAILIALLLFPQVLRAQFSFDPGEGCLNVVEFTAGPGLGALGDRLIGANYLHERFINEQFSFGAGAGYSYHQQYQFSALPVYFSTHYFFVDSRFSPFVNLKAGIYWMLGPKNIDTFLKYSISGNQPGLSLFVSPGAGVKVHLTSHIGLMASVSYDGYLANAFDSAKNNYHTTMVPNLGINFGLCFQIPGW
;
A
#
# COMPACT_ATOMS: atom_id res chain seq x y z
N MET A 1 19.08 3.25 14.65
CA MET A 1 19.47 4.39 13.77
C MET A 1 20.10 4.00 12.44
N ARG A 2 20.96 2.99 12.35
CA ARG A 2 21.59 2.57 11.06
C ARG A 2 20.58 1.99 10.06
N VAL A 3 19.63 1.17 10.52
CA VAL A 3 18.59 0.55 9.70
C VAL A 3 17.65 1.60 9.09
N LEU A 4 17.25 2.60 9.87
CA LEU A 4 16.38 3.69 9.40
C LEU A 4 17.03 4.51 8.30
N ARG A 5 18.35 4.78 8.41
CA ARG A 5 19.11 5.47 7.35
C ARG A 5 19.22 4.63 6.08
N ALA A 6 19.42 3.31 6.20
CA ALA A 6 19.46 2.42 5.05
C ALA A 6 18.12 2.36 4.31
N ILE A 7 17.01 2.31 5.03
CA ILE A 7 15.65 2.35 4.47
C ILE A 7 15.41 3.69 3.77
N LEU A 8 15.81 4.80 4.37
CA LEU A 8 15.65 6.13 3.77
C LEU A 8 16.46 6.28 2.48
N ILE A 9 17.70 5.75 2.45
CA ILE A 9 18.55 5.76 1.27
C ILE A 9 17.97 4.84 0.18
N ALA A 10 17.46 3.66 0.54
CA ALA A 10 16.80 2.75 -0.40
C ALA A 10 15.55 3.39 -1.01
N LEU A 11 14.72 4.09 -0.21
CA LEU A 11 13.54 4.83 -0.68
C LEU A 11 13.91 5.98 -1.63
N LEU A 12 15.04 6.65 -1.42
CA LEU A 12 15.52 7.74 -2.29
C LEU A 12 16.14 7.23 -3.59
N LEU A 13 16.76 6.03 -3.58
CA LEU A 13 17.39 5.45 -4.75
C LEU A 13 16.41 4.63 -5.62
N PHE A 14 15.33 4.14 -5.05
CA PHE A 14 14.35 3.29 -5.72
C PHE A 14 13.75 3.92 -7.00
N PRO A 15 13.36 5.21 -7.02
CA PRO A 15 12.86 5.85 -8.23
C PRO A 15 13.91 5.94 -9.35
N GLN A 16 15.20 6.05 -9.00
CA GLN A 16 16.29 6.15 -9.99
C GLN A 16 16.62 4.80 -10.62
N VAL A 17 16.53 3.71 -9.85
CA VAL A 17 16.73 2.35 -10.36
C VAL A 17 15.62 1.96 -11.33
N LEU A 18 14.37 2.34 -11.05
CA LEU A 18 13.24 2.14 -11.97
C LEU A 18 13.40 2.92 -13.27
N ARG A 19 13.96 4.13 -13.23
CA ARG A 19 14.27 4.91 -14.46
C ARG A 19 15.28 4.21 -15.38
N ALA A 20 16.22 3.48 -14.82
CA ALA A 20 17.31 2.85 -15.58
C ALA A 20 16.88 1.55 -16.29
N GLN A 21 15.81 0.89 -15.85
CA GLN A 21 15.43 -0.42 -16.37
C GLN A 21 14.25 -0.41 -17.34
N PHE A 22 13.44 0.65 -17.37
CA PHE A 22 12.28 0.75 -18.25
C PHE A 22 12.45 1.95 -19.18
N SER A 23 12.87 1.68 -20.39
CA SER A 23 12.88 2.63 -21.51
C SER A 23 11.47 2.77 -22.08
N PHE A 24 10.58 3.43 -21.34
CA PHE A 24 9.26 3.83 -21.84
C PHE A 24 9.35 5.22 -22.48
N ASP A 25 8.46 5.47 -23.44
CA ASP A 25 8.37 6.73 -24.17
C ASP A 25 8.25 7.92 -23.19
N PRO A 26 9.09 8.97 -23.31
CA PRO A 26 9.18 10.02 -22.29
C PRO A 26 7.95 10.96 -22.19
N GLY A 27 6.88 10.71 -22.94
CA GLY A 27 5.74 11.62 -23.06
C GLY A 27 4.75 11.66 -21.89
N GLU A 28 4.70 10.69 -21.01
CA GLU A 28 3.51 10.49 -20.17
C GLU A 28 3.64 10.88 -18.69
N GLY A 29 4.82 11.23 -18.21
CA GLY A 29 5.02 11.76 -16.86
C GLY A 29 4.90 10.75 -15.71
N CYS A 30 5.09 11.26 -14.49
CA CYS A 30 5.06 10.46 -13.27
C CYS A 30 4.03 11.00 -12.28
N LEU A 31 3.37 10.11 -11.57
CA LEU A 31 2.49 10.40 -10.46
C LEU A 31 3.18 9.99 -9.16
N ASN A 32 3.40 10.95 -8.28
CA ASN A 32 3.92 10.72 -6.94
C ASN A 32 2.82 11.01 -5.94
N VAL A 33 2.56 10.10 -5.01
CA VAL A 33 1.49 10.27 -4.02
C VAL A 33 2.04 10.04 -2.62
N VAL A 34 1.77 10.97 -1.73
CA VAL A 34 1.88 10.75 -0.29
C VAL A 34 0.46 10.50 0.21
N GLU A 35 0.19 9.31 0.68
CA GLU A 35 -1.14 8.84 1.06
C GLU A 35 -1.19 8.51 2.55
N PHE A 36 -2.23 8.95 3.21
CA PHE A 36 -2.60 8.56 4.57
C PHE A 36 -3.80 7.63 4.50
N THR A 37 -3.71 6.52 5.22
CA THR A 37 -4.75 5.50 5.29
C THR A 37 -5.27 5.42 6.72
N ALA A 38 -6.57 5.39 6.87
CA ALA A 38 -7.23 5.05 8.11
C ALA A 38 -8.44 4.18 7.81
N GLY A 39 -8.72 3.20 8.66
CA GLY A 39 -9.89 2.36 8.41
C GLY A 39 -10.24 1.41 9.54
N PRO A 40 -11.52 1.06 9.64
CA PRO A 40 -11.98 0.01 10.53
C PRO A 40 -11.63 -1.36 9.97
N GLY A 41 -11.40 -2.31 10.85
CA GLY A 41 -11.38 -3.72 10.49
C GLY A 41 -12.75 -4.23 10.07
N LEU A 42 -12.79 -5.21 9.19
CA LEU A 42 -14.00 -5.86 8.74
C LEU A 42 -14.10 -7.28 9.33
N GLY A 43 -15.29 -7.60 9.86
CA GLY A 43 -15.54 -8.90 10.47
C GLY A 43 -14.79 -9.13 11.80
N ALA A 44 -14.78 -10.39 12.25
CA ALA A 44 -14.22 -10.79 13.54
C ALA A 44 -12.68 -10.69 13.59
N LEU A 45 -12.01 -10.73 12.46
CA LEU A 45 -10.55 -10.67 12.33
C LEU A 45 -10.03 -9.31 11.88
N GLY A 46 -10.95 -8.38 11.55
CA GLY A 46 -10.55 -7.06 11.09
C GLY A 46 -9.97 -6.19 12.19
N ASP A 47 -9.00 -5.37 11.86
CA ASP A 47 -8.27 -4.51 12.78
C ASP A 47 -8.34 -3.03 12.34
N ARG A 48 -8.34 -2.12 13.31
CA ARG A 48 -8.22 -0.69 13.01
C ARG A 48 -6.81 -0.38 12.54
N LEU A 49 -6.73 0.18 11.33
CA LEU A 49 -5.50 0.50 10.65
C LEU A 49 -5.32 2.01 10.55
N ILE A 50 -4.13 2.49 10.83
CA ILE A 50 -3.64 3.81 10.44
C ILE A 50 -2.28 3.65 9.75
N GLY A 51 -2.08 4.39 8.67
CA GLY A 51 -0.84 4.28 7.90
C GLY A 51 -0.52 5.51 7.07
N ALA A 52 0.71 5.53 6.60
CA ALA A 52 1.19 6.50 5.62
C ALA A 52 2.02 5.78 4.57
N ASN A 53 1.78 6.09 3.31
CA ASN A 53 2.40 5.45 2.17
C ASN A 53 2.99 6.52 1.23
N TYR A 54 4.07 6.17 0.58
CA TYR A 54 4.57 6.88 -0.59
C TYR A 54 4.46 5.97 -1.80
N LEU A 55 3.98 6.51 -2.89
CA LEU A 55 3.73 5.82 -4.14
C LEU A 55 4.38 6.61 -5.27
N HIS A 56 5.10 5.90 -6.14
CA HIS A 56 5.65 6.42 -7.37
C HIS A 56 5.15 5.58 -8.54
N GLU A 57 4.39 6.19 -9.42
CA GLU A 57 3.86 5.57 -10.63
C GLU A 57 4.26 6.34 -11.87
N ARG A 58 4.35 5.63 -12.97
CA ARG A 58 4.54 6.20 -14.29
C ARG A 58 3.29 5.97 -15.12
N PHE A 59 2.87 6.99 -15.85
CA PHE A 59 1.81 6.85 -16.82
C PHE A 59 2.31 6.03 -18.02
N ILE A 60 1.56 5.00 -18.39
CA ILE A 60 1.76 4.19 -19.61
C ILE A 60 0.96 4.81 -20.75
N ASN A 61 -0.18 5.40 -20.41
CA ASN A 61 -1.01 6.22 -21.29
C ASN A 61 -1.79 7.23 -20.43
N GLU A 62 -2.61 8.06 -21.04
CA GLU A 62 -3.39 9.12 -20.36
C GLU A 62 -4.28 8.60 -19.21
N GLN A 63 -4.68 7.34 -19.27
CA GLN A 63 -5.62 6.74 -18.32
C GLN A 63 -4.99 5.75 -17.37
N PHE A 64 -3.83 5.17 -17.71
CA PHE A 64 -3.26 4.06 -16.96
C PHE A 64 -1.88 4.40 -16.42
N SER A 65 -1.70 4.25 -15.11
CA SER A 65 -0.39 4.36 -14.47
C SER A 65 -0.04 3.06 -13.73
N PHE A 66 1.25 2.80 -13.63
CA PHE A 66 1.83 1.65 -12.94
C PHE A 66 3.09 2.07 -12.21
N GLY A 67 3.31 1.49 -11.05
CA GLY A 67 4.51 1.77 -10.26
C GLY A 67 4.62 0.96 -8.99
N ALA A 68 5.30 1.53 -8.03
CA ALA A 68 5.55 0.87 -6.75
C ALA A 68 5.42 1.87 -5.60
N GLY A 69 5.12 1.32 -4.44
CA GLY A 69 5.01 2.09 -3.22
C GLY A 69 5.54 1.35 -2.02
N ALA A 70 5.79 2.13 -0.98
CA ALA A 70 6.15 1.62 0.33
C ALA A 70 5.57 2.53 1.41
N GLY A 71 5.39 1.99 2.60
CA GLY A 71 4.82 2.78 3.68
C GLY A 71 5.04 2.20 5.05
N TYR A 72 4.29 2.76 5.97
CA TYR A 72 4.22 2.30 7.35
C TYR A 72 2.75 2.24 7.76
N SER A 73 2.38 1.18 8.43
CA SER A 73 1.05 1.01 9.01
C SER A 73 1.12 0.53 10.45
N TYR A 74 0.16 0.96 11.24
CA TYR A 74 -0.01 0.54 12.62
C TYR A 74 -1.39 -0.06 12.82
N HIS A 75 -1.42 -1.26 13.37
CA HIS A 75 -2.60 -2.06 13.66
C HIS A 75 -2.93 -1.94 15.15
N GLN A 76 -4.02 -1.21 15.46
CA GLN A 76 -4.33 -0.80 16.83
C GLN A 76 -4.80 -1.95 17.72
N GLN A 77 -5.61 -2.86 17.18
CA GLN A 77 -6.16 -3.95 17.96
C GLN A 77 -5.11 -5.00 18.31
N TYR A 78 -4.23 -5.30 17.36
CA TYR A 78 -3.17 -6.28 17.53
C TYR A 78 -1.82 -5.68 17.92
N GLN A 79 -1.74 -4.36 18.05
CA GLN A 79 -0.57 -3.61 18.53
C GLN A 79 0.72 -3.96 17.78
N PHE A 80 0.66 -4.11 16.48
CA PHE A 80 1.84 -4.30 15.66
C PHE A 80 1.96 -3.23 14.57
N SER A 81 3.18 -3.04 14.11
CA SER A 81 3.50 -2.20 12.96
C SER A 81 3.84 -3.05 11.76
N ALA A 82 3.63 -2.54 10.56
CA ALA A 82 4.05 -3.19 9.34
C ALA A 82 4.61 -2.20 8.31
N LEU A 83 5.47 -2.71 7.45
CA LEU A 83 6.03 -2.01 6.30
C LEU A 83 5.49 -2.65 5.03
N PRO A 84 4.45 -2.10 4.42
CA PRO A 84 3.99 -2.53 3.11
C PRO A 84 5.01 -2.10 2.03
N VAL A 85 5.31 -3.02 1.12
CA VAL A 85 6.02 -2.75 -0.14
C VAL A 85 5.22 -3.40 -1.25
N TYR A 86 4.83 -2.63 -2.26
CA TYR A 86 3.85 -3.10 -3.22
C TYR A 86 4.03 -2.48 -4.61
N PHE A 87 3.53 -3.19 -5.59
CA PHE A 87 3.20 -2.64 -6.89
C PHE A 87 1.81 -2.02 -6.84
N SER A 88 1.62 -0.97 -7.61
CA SER A 88 0.36 -0.25 -7.69
C SER A 88 0.04 0.11 -9.12
N THR A 89 -1.24 0.14 -9.41
CA THR A 89 -1.75 0.62 -10.70
C THR A 89 -3.02 1.42 -10.47
N HIS A 90 -3.17 2.51 -11.26
CA HIS A 90 -4.40 3.28 -11.34
C HIS A 90 -4.92 3.29 -12.76
N TYR A 91 -6.24 3.23 -12.89
CA TYR A 91 -6.95 3.49 -14.11
C TYR A 91 -7.89 4.68 -13.89
N PHE A 92 -7.61 5.78 -14.57
CA PHE A 92 -8.38 7.02 -14.54
C PHE A 92 -9.41 6.99 -15.68
N PHE A 93 -10.69 7.12 -15.34
CA PHE A 93 -11.75 7.05 -16.36
C PHE A 93 -11.81 8.29 -17.26
N VAL A 94 -11.38 9.41 -16.72
CA VAL A 94 -11.40 10.72 -17.44
C VAL A 94 -10.16 11.50 -17.05
N ASP A 95 -9.51 12.12 -18.01
CA ASP A 95 -8.49 13.15 -17.75
C ASP A 95 -9.16 14.52 -17.68
N SER A 96 -9.49 14.93 -16.47
CA SER A 96 -10.15 16.21 -16.19
C SER A 96 -9.75 16.72 -14.81
N ARG A 97 -10.24 17.92 -14.44
CA ARG A 97 -10.01 18.46 -13.10
C ARG A 97 -10.49 17.51 -12.00
N PHE A 98 -11.50 16.72 -12.29
CA PHE A 98 -12.08 15.71 -11.41
C PHE A 98 -12.01 14.36 -12.10
N SER A 99 -11.06 13.52 -11.72
CA SER A 99 -10.75 12.24 -12.38
C SER A 99 -11.08 11.07 -11.46
N PRO A 100 -12.24 10.41 -11.63
CA PRO A 100 -12.53 9.16 -10.96
C PRO A 100 -11.52 8.09 -11.38
N PHE A 101 -11.17 7.20 -10.45
CA PHE A 101 -10.25 6.12 -10.74
C PHE A 101 -10.60 4.84 -9.98
N VAL A 102 -10.08 3.74 -10.48
CA VAL A 102 -9.92 2.48 -9.73
C VAL A 102 -8.44 2.18 -9.60
N ASN A 103 -8.06 1.51 -8.53
CA ASN A 103 -6.69 1.12 -8.29
C ASN A 103 -6.58 -0.28 -7.74
N LEU A 104 -5.41 -0.87 -7.94
CA LEU A 104 -5.03 -2.14 -7.34
C LEU A 104 -3.61 -2.02 -6.80
N LYS A 105 -3.44 -2.33 -5.52
CA LYS A 105 -2.14 -2.50 -4.88
C LYS A 105 -1.97 -3.97 -4.53
N ALA A 106 -0.79 -4.53 -4.81
CA ALA A 106 -0.46 -5.92 -4.47
C ALA A 106 1.02 -6.03 -4.10
N GLY A 107 1.32 -6.74 -3.04
CA GLY A 107 2.70 -6.83 -2.57
C GLY A 107 2.89 -7.62 -1.30
N ILE A 108 3.90 -7.22 -0.56
CA ILE A 108 4.31 -7.84 0.68
C ILE A 108 4.09 -6.88 1.86
N TYR A 109 3.76 -7.46 2.97
CA TYR A 109 3.53 -6.81 4.24
C TYR A 109 4.54 -7.34 5.25
N TRP A 110 5.58 -6.55 5.54
CA TRP A 110 6.58 -6.95 6.52
C TRP A 110 6.15 -6.48 7.92
N MET A 111 5.75 -7.43 8.74
CA MET A 111 5.25 -7.16 10.08
C MET A 111 6.39 -6.97 11.06
N LEU A 112 6.35 -5.85 11.77
CA LEU A 112 7.24 -5.48 12.85
C LEU A 112 6.45 -5.58 14.15
N GLY A 113 6.61 -6.65 14.91
CA GLY A 113 5.84 -6.85 16.13
C GLY A 113 6.68 -7.19 17.35
N PRO A 114 6.14 -7.05 18.55
CA PRO A 114 6.76 -7.60 19.73
C PRO A 114 6.82 -9.13 19.58
N LYS A 115 7.93 -9.72 19.98
CA LYS A 115 8.22 -11.17 19.87
C LYS A 115 7.24 -12.08 20.64
N ASN A 116 6.37 -11.51 21.47
CA ASN A 116 5.45 -12.23 22.37
C ASN A 116 4.00 -11.90 22.03
N ILE A 117 3.60 -12.09 20.78
CA ILE A 117 2.18 -12.06 20.46
C ILE A 117 1.63 -13.47 20.71
N ASP A 118 1.25 -13.75 21.93
CA ASP A 118 0.33 -14.84 22.30
C ASP A 118 -1.09 -14.51 21.82
N THR A 119 -1.20 -13.97 20.63
CA THR A 119 -2.44 -13.53 20.04
C THR A 119 -2.93 -14.56 19.05
N PHE A 120 -4.23 -14.67 18.98
CA PHE A 120 -5.09 -15.48 18.12
C PHE A 120 -4.67 -15.56 16.63
N LEU A 121 -3.78 -14.69 16.20
CA LEU A 121 -3.29 -14.58 14.84
C LEU A 121 -1.76 -14.60 14.84
N LYS A 122 -1.18 -15.71 14.43
CA LYS A 122 0.24 -15.73 14.07
C LYS A 122 0.38 -15.29 12.61
N TYR A 123 0.74 -14.05 12.45
CA TYR A 123 0.98 -13.45 11.13
C TYR A 123 2.32 -13.92 10.57
N SER A 124 2.35 -15.06 9.91
CA SER A 124 3.52 -15.46 9.15
C SER A 124 3.21 -16.61 8.21
N ILE A 125 3.65 -16.51 6.98
CA ILE A 125 3.66 -17.62 6.02
C ILE A 125 4.66 -18.72 6.49
N SER A 126 5.62 -18.39 7.36
CA SER A 126 6.68 -19.30 7.81
C SER A 126 6.64 -19.68 9.30
N GLY A 127 5.49 -19.58 9.98
CA GLY A 127 5.33 -20.04 11.38
C GLY A 127 6.24 -19.32 12.40
N ASN A 128 5.73 -19.02 13.57
CA ASN A 128 6.42 -18.59 14.80
C ASN A 128 7.19 -17.25 14.86
N GLN A 129 7.30 -16.46 13.79
CA GLN A 129 7.94 -15.13 13.86
C GLN A 129 7.10 -14.05 13.17
N PRO A 130 7.16 -12.78 13.62
CA PRO A 130 6.65 -11.66 12.83
C PRO A 130 7.32 -11.71 11.47
N GLY A 131 6.54 -11.88 10.42
CA GLY A 131 7.05 -12.29 9.14
C GLY A 131 6.43 -11.57 7.97
N LEU A 132 6.75 -12.06 6.82
CA LEU A 132 6.28 -11.58 5.54
C LEU A 132 4.87 -12.10 5.28
N SER A 133 3.95 -11.23 4.93
CA SER A 133 2.60 -11.57 4.47
C SER A 133 2.38 -11.02 3.06
N LEU A 134 1.52 -11.66 2.30
CA LEU A 134 1.04 -11.11 1.04
C LEU A 134 -0.19 -10.25 1.30
N PHE A 135 -0.31 -9.15 0.58
CA PHE A 135 -1.51 -8.34 0.62
C PHE A 135 -1.99 -7.93 -0.77
N VAL A 136 -3.27 -7.67 -0.85
CA VAL A 136 -3.94 -7.13 -2.02
C VAL A 136 -4.94 -6.07 -1.57
N SER A 137 -4.99 -4.96 -2.30
CA SER A 137 -5.83 -3.82 -1.96
C SER A 137 -6.44 -3.22 -3.22
N PRO A 138 -7.56 -3.76 -3.72
CA PRO A 138 -8.38 -3.08 -4.71
C PRO A 138 -9.08 -1.87 -4.09
N GLY A 139 -9.21 -0.79 -4.88
CA GLY A 139 -9.85 0.43 -4.42
C GLY A 139 -10.46 1.23 -5.55
N ALA A 140 -11.24 2.23 -5.16
CA ALA A 140 -11.81 3.22 -6.07
C ALA A 140 -11.81 4.58 -5.40
N GLY A 141 -11.67 5.62 -6.20
CA GLY A 141 -11.56 6.97 -5.64
C GLY A 141 -11.68 8.06 -6.68
N VAL A 142 -11.27 9.23 -6.27
CA VAL A 142 -11.26 10.43 -7.10
C VAL A 142 -9.97 11.20 -6.89
N LYS A 143 -9.40 11.70 -7.99
CA LYS A 143 -8.31 12.67 -8.02
C LYS A 143 -8.89 14.04 -8.40
N VAL A 144 -8.53 15.06 -7.66
CA VAL A 144 -8.91 16.45 -7.94
C VAL A 144 -7.64 17.26 -8.19
N HIS A 145 -7.49 17.78 -9.38
CA HIS A 145 -6.38 18.67 -9.73
C HIS A 145 -6.58 20.05 -9.10
N LEU A 146 -5.65 20.47 -8.26
CA LEU A 146 -5.58 21.83 -7.70
C LEU A 146 -4.84 22.75 -8.66
N THR A 147 -3.76 22.24 -9.25
CA THR A 147 -2.95 22.89 -10.29
C THR A 147 -2.62 21.86 -11.37
N SER A 148 -1.88 22.24 -12.40
CA SER A 148 -1.37 21.32 -13.43
C SER A 148 -0.43 20.22 -12.87
N HIS A 149 0.16 20.42 -11.68
CA HIS A 149 1.16 19.53 -11.11
C HIS A 149 0.78 18.95 -9.74
N ILE A 150 -0.21 19.56 -9.06
CA ILE A 150 -0.59 19.19 -7.71
C ILE A 150 -2.07 18.82 -7.68
N GLY A 151 -2.40 17.73 -7.03
CA GLY A 151 -3.76 17.29 -6.82
C GLY A 151 -3.97 16.63 -5.46
N LEU A 152 -5.23 16.44 -5.14
CA LEU A 152 -5.67 15.64 -4.00
C LEU A 152 -6.28 14.35 -4.51
N MET A 153 -6.06 13.27 -3.77
CA MET A 153 -6.69 11.98 -4.01
C MET A 153 -7.46 11.54 -2.77
N ALA A 154 -8.65 11.01 -2.99
CA ALA A 154 -9.43 10.35 -1.95
C ALA A 154 -9.95 9.03 -2.49
N SER A 155 -9.78 7.95 -1.72
CA SER A 155 -10.24 6.62 -2.15
C SER A 155 -10.71 5.77 -0.97
N VAL A 156 -11.47 4.75 -1.32
CA VAL A 156 -11.82 3.64 -0.42
C VAL A 156 -11.21 2.39 -1.00
N SER A 157 -10.55 1.60 -0.17
CA SER A 157 -9.93 0.33 -0.54
C SER A 157 -10.41 -0.81 0.35
N TYR A 158 -10.37 -2.02 -0.20
CA TYR A 158 -10.51 -3.25 0.55
C TYR A 158 -9.13 -3.86 0.74
N ASP A 159 -8.56 -3.71 1.94
CA ASP A 159 -7.21 -4.15 2.23
C ASP A 159 -7.26 -5.57 2.82
N GLY A 160 -6.84 -6.56 2.03
CA GLY A 160 -6.75 -7.96 2.45
C GLY A 160 -5.31 -8.40 2.61
N TYR A 161 -4.93 -8.91 3.77
CA TYR A 161 -3.63 -9.53 3.97
C TYR A 161 -3.78 -10.96 4.51
N LEU A 162 -2.88 -11.84 4.10
CA LEU A 162 -2.89 -13.23 4.52
C LEU A 162 -2.31 -13.36 5.93
N ALA A 163 -2.99 -14.09 6.79
CA ALA A 163 -2.52 -14.40 8.14
C ALA A 163 -2.78 -15.86 8.48
N ASN A 164 -1.97 -16.42 9.36
CA ASN A 164 -2.22 -17.74 9.90
C ASN A 164 -3.02 -17.60 11.19
N ALA A 165 -4.28 -18.02 11.17
CA ALA A 165 -5.15 -18.06 12.33
C ALA A 165 -5.03 -19.44 13.02
N PHE A 166 -5.00 -19.44 14.35
CA PHE A 166 -5.04 -20.67 15.13
C PHE A 166 -6.47 -21.12 15.35
N ASP A 167 -6.81 -22.31 14.88
CA ASP A 167 -8.08 -22.97 15.15
C ASP A 167 -7.93 -23.84 16.41
N SER A 168 -8.46 -23.38 17.53
CA SER A 168 -8.38 -24.08 18.81
C SER A 168 -9.15 -25.40 18.82
N ALA A 169 -10.18 -25.55 17.99
CA ALA A 169 -10.97 -26.79 17.90
C ALA A 169 -10.19 -27.89 17.18
N LYS A 170 -9.33 -27.53 16.24
CA LYS A 170 -8.51 -28.47 15.47
C LYS A 170 -7.06 -28.51 15.92
N ASN A 171 -6.67 -27.66 16.88
CA ASN A 171 -5.29 -27.46 17.35
C ASN A 171 -4.29 -27.27 16.18
N ASN A 172 -4.69 -26.52 15.17
CA ASN A 172 -3.93 -26.32 13.94
C ASN A 172 -4.02 -24.87 13.46
N TYR A 173 -3.04 -24.44 12.67
CA TYR A 173 -3.04 -23.14 11.98
C TYR A 173 -3.61 -23.31 10.59
N HIS A 174 -4.43 -22.36 10.17
CA HIS A 174 -4.89 -22.24 8.79
C HIS A 174 -4.66 -20.81 8.28
N THR A 175 -4.30 -20.70 7.01
CA THR A 175 -4.12 -19.40 6.36
C THR A 175 -5.50 -18.81 6.10
N THR A 176 -5.70 -17.58 6.54
CA THR A 176 -6.94 -16.82 6.32
C THR A 176 -6.61 -15.42 5.83
N MET A 177 -7.57 -14.79 5.18
CA MET A 177 -7.48 -13.39 4.80
C MET A 177 -8.06 -12.53 5.91
N VAL A 178 -7.32 -11.50 6.33
CA VAL A 178 -7.78 -10.50 7.29
C VAL A 178 -8.19 -9.26 6.50
N PRO A 179 -9.48 -8.96 6.47
CA PRO A 179 -10.00 -7.84 5.69
C PRO A 179 -10.06 -6.56 6.50
N ASN A 180 -9.69 -5.45 5.88
CA ASN A 180 -9.86 -4.10 6.39
C ASN A 180 -10.49 -3.21 5.32
N LEU A 181 -11.20 -2.18 5.75
CA LEU A 181 -11.65 -1.10 4.88
C LEU A 181 -10.67 0.07 5.03
N GLY A 182 -9.97 0.42 3.96
CA GLY A 182 -9.09 1.58 3.93
C GLY A 182 -9.85 2.82 3.43
N ILE A 183 -9.74 3.92 4.15
CA ILE A 183 -10.11 5.26 3.68
C ILE A 183 -8.80 6.00 3.50
N ASN A 184 -8.52 6.39 2.26
CA ASN A 184 -7.23 6.94 1.89
C ASN A 184 -7.37 8.39 1.45
N PHE A 185 -6.47 9.25 1.94
CA PHE A 185 -6.32 10.63 1.51
C PHE A 185 -4.88 10.87 1.10
N GLY A 186 -4.68 11.39 -0.10
CA GLY A 186 -3.35 11.59 -0.66
C GLY A 186 -3.16 12.99 -1.26
N LEU A 187 -1.94 13.48 -1.13
CA LEU A 187 -1.43 14.60 -1.92
C LEU A 187 -0.64 14.02 -3.08
N CYS A 188 -1.02 14.35 -4.30
CA CYS A 188 -0.34 13.86 -5.49
C CYS A 188 0.39 14.98 -6.22
N PHE A 189 1.55 14.62 -6.76
CA PHE A 189 2.41 15.47 -7.58
C PHE A 189 2.59 14.79 -8.94
N GLN A 190 2.12 15.45 -9.98
CA GLN A 190 2.29 14.98 -11.35
C GLN A 190 3.43 15.74 -12.01
N ILE A 191 4.44 15.01 -12.45
CA ILE A 191 5.57 15.55 -13.19
C ILE A 191 5.34 15.19 -14.65
N PRO A 192 5.17 16.16 -15.55
CA PRO A 192 5.04 15.88 -16.98
C PRO A 192 6.26 15.12 -17.49
N GLY A 193 6.09 14.24 -18.48
CA GLY A 193 7.20 13.67 -19.22
C GLY A 193 7.94 14.76 -20.01
N TRP A 194 9.23 14.57 -20.18
CA TRP A 194 10.09 15.43 -21.01
C TRP A 194 10.03 14.95 -22.45
#